data_c98dc221813352a75c7f0a635f37a2ab
#
_entry.id   c98dc221813352a75c7f0a635f37a2ab
#
_cell.length_a   1.000
_cell.length_b   1.000
_cell.length_c   1.000
_cell.angle_alpha   90.00
_cell.angle_beta   90.00
_cell.angle_gamma   90.00
#
_symmetry.space_group_name_H-M   'P 1'
#
loop_
_entity.id
_entity.type
_entity.pdbx_description
1 polymer ?
#
loop_
_entity_poly.entity_id
_entity_poly.type
_entity_poly.pdbx_seq_one_letter_code
_entity_poly.pdbx_strand_id
1 'polypeptide(L)'
;MTLEWTDSLSSIDWSELSALYRAAPLGEKNPADLETAFSSSRFRCFVYDSDNLVGVGRALADGIDCSYICDVAVLPSHQGTGLGKEIIANLVRLSAGHKKIILYAVPGKEAFYRKFGFKRMTTAMAIFEDQALAMERGLINET
;
A
#
# COMPACT_ATOMS: atom_id res chain seq x y z
N MET A 1 -22.28 -3.84 -6.72
CA MET A 1 -21.31 -3.14 -5.85
C MET A 1 -20.88 -1.87 -6.56
N THR A 2 -21.18 -0.73 -5.99
CA THR A 2 -20.78 0.56 -6.53
C THR A 2 -19.62 1.11 -5.71
N LEU A 3 -18.46 1.23 -6.34
CA LEU A 3 -17.25 1.70 -5.68
C LEU A 3 -16.99 3.17 -6.03
N GLU A 4 -16.63 3.95 -5.03
CA GLU A 4 -16.22 5.33 -5.20
C GLU A 4 -14.75 5.47 -4.82
N TRP A 5 -13.99 6.15 -5.67
CA TRP A 5 -12.55 6.35 -5.51
C TRP A 5 -12.28 7.82 -5.22
N THR A 6 -11.42 8.09 -4.25
CA THR A 6 -11.01 9.46 -3.94
C THR A 6 -9.55 9.48 -3.47
N ASP A 7 -8.88 10.59 -3.69
CA ASP A 7 -7.55 10.88 -3.15
C ASP A 7 -7.59 11.97 -2.07
N SER A 8 -8.78 12.48 -1.76
CA SER A 8 -8.96 13.57 -0.82
C SER A 8 -8.75 13.12 0.62
N LEU A 9 -7.99 13.92 1.37
CA LEU A 9 -7.77 13.69 2.80
C LEU A 9 -8.87 14.28 3.68
N SER A 10 -9.69 15.17 3.13
CA SER A 10 -10.62 16.00 3.92
C SER A 10 -11.79 15.21 4.52
N SER A 11 -12.14 14.07 3.92
CA SER A 11 -13.28 13.28 4.36
C SER A 11 -12.90 11.94 4.98
N ILE A 12 -11.61 11.72 5.26
CA ILE A 12 -11.13 10.44 5.77
C ILE A 12 -11.34 10.36 7.28
N ASP A 13 -11.97 9.28 7.71
CA ASP A 13 -12.00 8.89 9.12
C ASP A 13 -10.75 8.04 9.38
N TRP A 14 -9.77 8.61 10.06
CA TRP A 14 -8.49 7.96 10.31
C TRP A 14 -8.63 6.73 11.22
N SER A 15 -9.64 6.70 12.07
CA SER A 15 -9.93 5.52 12.89
C SER A 15 -10.49 4.39 12.04
N GLU A 16 -11.31 4.70 11.05
CA GLU A 16 -11.81 3.71 10.08
C GLU A 16 -10.66 3.14 9.26
N LEU A 17 -9.72 3.99 8.83
CA LEU A 17 -8.55 3.54 8.10
C LEU A 17 -7.67 2.63 8.95
N SER A 18 -7.47 2.97 10.22
CA SER A 18 -6.75 2.11 11.17
C SER A 18 -7.41 0.74 11.29
N ALA A 19 -8.75 0.71 11.38
CA ALA A 19 -9.50 -0.52 11.47
C ALA A 19 -9.39 -1.37 10.19
N LEU A 20 -9.33 -0.73 9.02
CA LEU A 20 -9.13 -1.43 7.76
C LEU A 20 -7.78 -2.17 7.75
N TYR A 21 -6.70 -1.50 8.17
CA TYR A 21 -5.38 -2.14 8.22
C TYR A 21 -5.34 -3.30 9.21
N ARG A 22 -6.03 -3.17 10.34
CA ARG A 22 -6.12 -4.25 11.32
C ARG A 22 -6.85 -5.46 10.73
N ALA A 23 -7.92 -5.21 10.01
CA ALA A 23 -8.74 -6.28 9.42
C ALA A 23 -8.10 -6.95 8.22
N ALA A 24 -7.28 -6.24 7.45
CA ALA A 24 -6.70 -6.70 6.19
C ALA A 24 -5.83 -7.96 6.24
N PRO A 25 -5.07 -8.38 7.27
CA PRO A 25 -4.41 -7.71 8.39
C PRO A 25 -3.00 -7.22 8.02
N LEU A 26 -2.76 -5.95 8.20
CA LEU A 26 -1.45 -5.34 7.94
C LEU A 26 -0.90 -4.62 9.19
N GLY A 27 -1.39 -5.00 10.35
CA GLY A 27 -0.88 -4.54 11.64
C GLY A 27 -1.69 -3.45 12.28
N GLU A 28 -1.24 -3.05 13.46
CA GLU A 28 -1.83 -1.96 14.22
C GLU A 28 -1.18 -0.65 13.81
N LYS A 29 -1.99 0.31 13.39
CA LYS A 29 -1.52 1.61 12.94
C LYS A 29 -2.29 2.70 13.68
N ASN A 30 -1.54 3.61 14.31
CA ASN A 30 -2.14 4.71 15.04
C ASN A 30 -2.83 5.68 14.06
N PRO A 31 -4.09 6.10 14.32
CA PRO A 31 -4.79 7.02 13.41
C PRO A 31 -4.04 8.33 13.13
N ALA A 32 -3.41 8.93 14.13
CA ALA A 32 -2.65 10.17 13.94
C ALA A 32 -1.41 9.94 13.05
N ASP A 33 -0.75 8.79 13.20
CA ASP A 33 0.38 8.43 12.35
C ASP A 33 -0.07 8.22 10.90
N LEU A 34 -1.24 7.62 10.69
CA LEU A 34 -1.80 7.45 9.35
C LEU A 34 -2.08 8.80 8.68
N GLU A 35 -2.64 9.75 9.42
CA GLU A 35 -2.87 11.07 8.88
C GLU A 35 -1.57 11.71 8.43
N THR A 36 -0.52 11.64 9.24
CA THR A 36 0.80 12.17 8.90
C THR A 36 1.37 11.47 7.66
N ALA A 37 1.33 10.14 7.63
CA ALA A 37 1.91 9.36 6.54
C ALA A 37 1.18 9.63 5.21
N PHE A 38 -0.14 9.66 5.24
CA PHE A 38 -0.91 9.90 4.03
C PHE A 38 -0.80 11.35 3.55
N SER A 39 -0.72 12.31 4.47
CA SER A 39 -0.49 13.72 4.12
C SER A 39 0.87 13.93 3.45
N SER A 40 1.85 13.09 3.76
CA SER A 40 3.19 13.14 3.18
C SER A 40 3.34 12.26 1.94
N SER A 41 2.30 11.55 1.54
CA SER A 41 2.32 10.68 0.37
C SER A 41 1.91 11.48 -0.87
N ARG A 42 2.71 11.39 -1.93
CA ARG A 42 2.40 12.08 -3.17
C ARG A 42 1.17 11.52 -3.85
N PHE A 43 1.04 10.19 -3.85
CA PHE A 43 -0.12 9.50 -4.44
C PHE A 43 -0.81 8.69 -3.36
N ARG A 44 -2.14 8.72 -3.40
CA ARG A 44 -2.96 7.95 -2.47
C ARG A 44 -4.31 7.69 -3.10
N CYS A 45 -4.95 6.61 -2.70
CA CYS A 45 -6.32 6.36 -3.09
C CYS A 45 -7.07 5.68 -1.96
N PHE A 46 -8.32 6.06 -1.82
CA PHE A 46 -9.26 5.49 -0.88
C PHE A 46 -10.46 5.01 -1.67
N VAL A 47 -10.91 3.78 -1.40
CA VAL A 47 -12.04 3.19 -2.11
C VAL A 47 -13.14 2.90 -1.12
N TYR A 48 -14.34 3.40 -1.43
CA TYR A 48 -15.53 3.23 -0.61
C TYR A 48 -16.55 2.37 -1.34
N ASP A 49 -17.21 1.49 -0.59
CA ASP A 49 -18.40 0.78 -1.04
C ASP A 49 -19.56 1.31 -0.18
N SER A 50 -20.45 2.06 -0.82
CA SER A 50 -21.40 2.92 -0.11
C SER A 50 -20.62 3.88 0.78
N ASP A 51 -20.83 3.88 2.11
CA ASP A 51 -20.10 4.78 3.00
C ASP A 51 -18.96 4.09 3.74
N ASN A 52 -18.61 2.86 3.34
CA ASN A 52 -17.59 2.07 4.03
C ASN A 52 -16.28 2.08 3.27
N LEU A 53 -15.19 2.39 3.97
CA LEU A 53 -13.85 2.31 3.41
C LEU A 53 -13.45 0.84 3.25
N VAL A 54 -13.23 0.42 2.01
CA VAL A 54 -12.96 -1.00 1.71
C VAL A 54 -11.58 -1.24 1.10
N GLY A 55 -10.92 -0.20 0.60
CA GLY A 55 -9.60 -0.34 0.00
C GLY A 55 -8.80 0.93 0.11
N VAL A 56 -7.47 0.81 0.08
CA VAL A 56 -6.56 1.94 0.25
C VAL A 56 -5.20 1.60 -0.32
N GLY A 57 -4.47 2.63 -0.70
CA GLY A 57 -3.07 2.54 -1.07
C GLY A 57 -2.42 3.91 -1.13
N ARG A 58 -1.09 3.94 -1.03
CA ARG A 58 -0.34 5.18 -1.13
C ARG A 58 1.02 4.97 -1.76
N ALA A 59 1.64 6.05 -2.21
CA ALA A 59 3.00 6.01 -2.73
C ALA A 59 3.76 7.26 -2.32
N LEU A 60 4.99 7.05 -1.89
CA LEU A 60 5.97 8.12 -1.65
C LEU A 60 6.73 8.32 -2.94
N ALA A 61 6.80 9.55 -3.44
CA ALA A 61 7.42 9.80 -4.74
C ALA A 61 8.03 11.19 -4.77
N ASP A 62 9.12 11.33 -5.52
CA ASP A 62 9.80 12.62 -5.70
C ASP A 62 9.39 13.35 -6.98
N GLY A 63 8.62 12.71 -7.83
CA GLY A 63 8.18 13.28 -9.11
C GLY A 63 9.15 13.09 -10.26
N ILE A 64 10.31 12.50 -10.02
CA ILE A 64 11.38 12.37 -11.03
C ILE A 64 11.93 10.95 -11.10
N ASP A 65 12.45 10.45 -9.99
CA ASP A 65 13.26 9.23 -9.97
C ASP A 65 12.51 8.03 -9.41
N CYS A 66 11.97 8.16 -8.20
CA CYS A 66 11.44 7.00 -7.49
C CYS A 66 10.03 7.23 -6.98
N SER A 67 9.16 6.25 -7.24
CA SER A 67 7.86 6.14 -6.58
C SER A 67 7.85 4.82 -5.80
N TYR A 68 7.60 4.90 -4.49
CA TYR A 68 7.55 3.76 -3.61
C TYR A 68 6.11 3.51 -3.18
N ILE A 69 5.53 2.41 -3.68
CA ILE A 69 4.16 2.01 -3.37
C ILE A 69 4.18 1.22 -2.07
N CYS A 70 3.31 1.59 -1.15
CA CYS A 70 3.21 0.92 0.15
C CYS A 70 1.81 0.99 0.72
N ASP A 71 1.57 0.18 1.75
CA ASP A 71 0.34 0.17 2.54
C ASP A 71 -0.93 -0.05 1.71
N VAL A 72 -0.85 -0.90 0.71
CA VAL A 72 -2.04 -1.30 -0.06
C VAL A 72 -2.81 -2.34 0.75
N ALA A 73 -4.09 -2.09 0.97
CA ALA A 73 -4.93 -2.97 1.77
C ALA A 73 -6.36 -3.01 1.25
N VAL A 74 -7.00 -4.17 1.41
CA VAL A 74 -8.40 -4.38 1.04
C VAL A 74 -9.07 -5.12 2.20
N LEU A 75 -10.26 -4.70 2.59
CA LEU A 75 -11.05 -5.40 3.61
C LEU A 75 -11.28 -6.86 3.19
N PRO A 76 -11.26 -7.81 4.13
CA PRO A 76 -11.51 -9.22 3.83
C PRO A 76 -12.79 -9.45 3.02
N SER A 77 -13.85 -8.69 3.29
CA SER A 77 -15.12 -8.80 2.57
C SER A 77 -15.00 -8.48 1.08
N HIS A 78 -13.96 -7.78 0.65
CA HIS A 78 -13.76 -7.32 -0.71
C HIS A 78 -12.51 -7.92 -1.36
N GLN A 79 -11.79 -8.78 -0.65
CA GLN A 79 -10.66 -9.52 -1.20
C GLN A 79 -11.17 -10.57 -2.21
N GLY A 80 -10.37 -10.85 -3.22
CA GLY A 80 -10.76 -11.78 -4.28
C GLY A 80 -11.70 -11.19 -5.32
N THR A 81 -12.00 -9.89 -5.27
CA THR A 81 -12.86 -9.20 -6.23
C THR A 81 -12.10 -8.47 -7.32
N GLY A 82 -10.76 -8.45 -7.25
CA GLY A 82 -9.92 -7.66 -8.14
C GLY A 82 -9.64 -6.25 -7.67
N LEU A 83 -10.16 -5.85 -6.51
CA LEU A 83 -9.98 -4.49 -5.99
C LEU A 83 -8.50 -4.18 -5.69
N GLY A 84 -7.78 -5.10 -5.06
CA GLY A 84 -6.35 -4.92 -4.81
C GLY A 84 -5.56 -4.72 -6.08
N LYS A 85 -5.90 -5.47 -7.13
CA LYS A 85 -5.29 -5.33 -8.45
C LYS A 85 -5.55 -3.94 -9.03
N GLU A 86 -6.77 -3.43 -8.90
CA GLU A 86 -7.13 -2.11 -9.40
C GLU A 86 -6.42 -1.00 -8.63
N ILE A 87 -6.24 -1.16 -7.31
CA ILE A 87 -5.50 -0.19 -6.50
C ILE A 87 -4.03 -0.12 -6.95
N ILE A 88 -3.38 -1.27 -7.11
CA ILE A 88 -2.00 -1.31 -7.59
C ILE A 88 -1.91 -0.71 -9.00
N ALA A 89 -2.80 -1.07 -9.90
CA ALA A 89 -2.81 -0.52 -11.26
C ALA A 89 -2.96 1.00 -11.24
N ASN A 90 -3.81 1.53 -10.36
CA ASN A 90 -4.00 2.96 -10.20
C ASN A 90 -2.72 3.66 -9.73
N LEU A 91 -2.05 3.09 -8.72
CA LEU A 91 -0.81 3.67 -8.19
C LEU A 91 0.33 3.59 -9.20
N VAL A 92 0.42 2.51 -9.97
CA VAL A 92 1.40 2.39 -11.06
C VAL A 92 1.15 3.44 -12.12
N ARG A 93 -0.11 3.65 -12.50
CA ARG A 93 -0.47 4.68 -13.49
C ARG A 93 -0.11 6.08 -13.00
N LEU A 94 -0.41 6.40 -11.74
CA LEU A 94 -0.06 7.69 -11.14
C LEU A 94 1.45 7.89 -11.08
N SER A 95 2.20 6.81 -10.95
CA SER A 95 3.66 6.82 -10.86
C SER A 95 4.33 6.91 -12.24
N ALA A 96 3.58 6.90 -13.33
CA ALA A 96 4.13 6.95 -14.67
C ALA A 96 5.06 8.15 -14.83
N GLY A 97 6.18 7.96 -15.52
CA GLY A 97 7.19 8.99 -15.69
C GLY A 97 8.31 8.98 -14.67
N HIS A 98 8.16 8.28 -13.57
CA HIS A 98 9.28 8.05 -12.65
C HIS A 98 10.25 7.05 -13.27
N LYS A 99 11.54 7.20 -12.97
CA LYS A 99 12.56 6.28 -13.49
C LYS A 99 12.42 4.88 -12.92
N LYS A 100 11.91 4.76 -11.70
CA LYS A 100 11.62 3.47 -11.09
C LYS A 100 10.41 3.56 -10.18
N ILE A 101 9.70 2.44 -10.12
CA ILE A 101 8.58 2.23 -9.20
C ILE A 101 8.97 1.02 -8.37
N ILE A 102 9.02 1.15 -7.05
CA ILE A 102 9.46 0.08 -6.17
C ILE A 102 8.39 -0.27 -5.14
N LEU A 103 8.44 -1.48 -4.66
CA LEU A 103 7.68 -1.93 -3.50
C LEU A 103 8.39 -3.14 -2.91
N TYR A 104 8.03 -3.52 -1.70
CA TYR A 104 8.37 -4.86 -1.23
C TYR A 104 7.08 -5.60 -0.89
N ALA A 105 7.07 -6.89 -1.23
CA ALA A 105 5.88 -7.73 -1.11
C ALA A 105 5.93 -8.54 0.18
N VAL A 106 4.75 -8.88 0.70
CA VAL A 106 4.65 -9.96 1.67
C VAL A 106 5.17 -11.23 1.00
N PRO A 107 6.01 -12.03 1.67
CA PRO A 107 6.54 -13.26 1.08
C PRO A 107 5.43 -14.14 0.50
N GLY A 108 5.63 -14.62 -0.71
CA GLY A 108 4.65 -15.42 -1.43
C GLY A 108 3.73 -14.62 -2.36
N LYS A 109 3.81 -13.29 -2.34
CA LYS A 109 2.96 -12.44 -3.19
C LYS A 109 3.68 -11.90 -4.42
N GLU A 110 4.92 -12.32 -4.67
CA GLU A 110 5.72 -11.82 -5.79
C GLU A 110 5.02 -12.04 -7.14
N ALA A 111 4.37 -13.19 -7.32
CA ALA A 111 3.67 -13.50 -8.57
C ALA A 111 2.55 -12.52 -8.88
N PHE A 112 1.87 -12.02 -7.85
CA PHE A 112 0.83 -11.00 -8.01
C PHE A 112 1.41 -9.72 -8.63
N TYR A 113 2.55 -9.28 -8.13
CA TYR A 113 3.16 -8.02 -8.61
C TYR A 113 3.83 -8.18 -9.98
N ARG A 114 4.28 -9.39 -10.34
CA ARG A 114 4.85 -9.64 -11.67
C ARG A 114 3.85 -9.34 -12.78
N LYS A 115 2.56 -9.49 -12.52
CA LYS A 115 1.51 -9.20 -13.51
C LYS A 115 1.49 -7.72 -13.93
N PHE A 116 2.04 -6.83 -13.09
CA PHE A 116 2.12 -5.40 -13.38
C PHE A 116 3.47 -4.99 -13.97
N GLY A 117 4.36 -5.95 -14.22
CA GLY A 117 5.68 -5.68 -14.75
C GLY A 117 6.77 -5.53 -13.70
N PHE A 118 6.45 -5.72 -12.41
CA PHE A 118 7.47 -5.68 -11.37
C PHE A 118 8.39 -6.89 -11.47
N LYS A 119 9.67 -6.65 -11.26
CA LYS A 119 10.70 -7.68 -11.21
C LYS A 119 11.37 -7.62 -9.85
N ARG A 120 11.87 -8.75 -9.40
CA ARG A 120 12.54 -8.85 -8.11
C ARG A 120 13.79 -7.99 -8.08
N MET A 121 13.93 -7.15 -7.04
CA MET A 121 15.17 -6.42 -6.80
C MET A 121 16.17 -7.32 -6.10
N THR A 122 17.39 -7.37 -6.62
CA THR A 122 18.44 -8.25 -6.06
C THR A 122 19.32 -7.54 -5.03
N THR A 123 19.25 -6.20 -4.98
CA THR A 123 20.15 -5.40 -4.15
C THR A 123 19.40 -4.52 -3.14
N ALA A 124 18.10 -4.71 -2.98
CA ALA A 124 17.31 -3.93 -2.04
C ALA A 124 17.69 -4.29 -0.61
N MET A 125 17.86 -3.25 0.22
CA MET A 125 18.20 -3.41 1.64
C MET A 125 17.33 -2.50 2.47
N ALA A 126 17.08 -2.87 3.71
CA ALA A 126 16.21 -2.11 4.60
C ALA A 126 16.74 -2.12 6.03
N ILE A 127 16.42 -1.06 6.76
CA ILE A 127 16.57 -0.99 8.21
C ILE A 127 15.15 -0.86 8.76
N PHE A 128 14.71 -1.87 9.50
CA PHE A 128 13.41 -1.83 10.17
C PHE A 128 13.59 -1.40 11.62
N GLU A 129 12.61 -0.72 12.18
CA GLU A 129 12.59 -0.38 13.59
C GLU A 129 12.72 -1.64 14.45
N ASP A 130 11.98 -2.69 14.10
CA ASP A 130 12.08 -4.00 14.77
C ASP A 130 12.66 -5.00 13.74
N GLN A 131 13.99 -5.10 13.72
CA GLN A 131 14.71 -5.98 12.80
C GLN A 131 14.42 -7.45 13.06
N ALA A 132 14.28 -7.84 14.34
CA ALA A 132 13.99 -9.22 14.71
C ALA A 132 12.62 -9.65 14.17
N LEU A 133 11.61 -8.79 14.31
CA LEU A 133 10.26 -9.07 13.79
C LEU A 133 10.26 -9.12 12.26
N ALA A 134 10.98 -8.22 11.60
CA ALA A 134 11.09 -8.22 10.15
C ALA A 134 11.74 -9.51 9.63
N MET A 135 12.73 -10.01 10.36
CA MET A 135 13.40 -11.28 10.04
C MET A 135 12.44 -12.46 10.21
N GLU A 136 11.71 -12.48 11.32
CA GLU A 136 10.70 -13.51 11.59
C GLU A 136 9.64 -13.56 10.50
N ARG A 137 9.24 -12.39 9.99
CA ARG A 137 8.25 -12.28 8.92
C ARG A 137 8.80 -12.55 7.52
N GLY A 138 10.08 -12.84 7.39
CA GLY A 138 10.69 -13.15 6.11
C GLY A 138 10.93 -11.95 5.21
N LEU A 139 10.97 -10.74 5.77
CA LEU A 139 11.19 -9.51 5.00
C LEU A 139 12.66 -9.21 4.81
N ILE A 140 13.50 -9.63 5.74
CA ILE A 140 14.96 -9.49 5.67
C ILE A 140 15.61 -10.78 6.14
N ASN A 141 16.89 -10.94 5.85
CA ASN A 141 17.69 -12.05 6.37
C ASN A 141 19.04 -11.52 6.85
N GLU A 142 19.84 -12.39 7.47
CA GLU A 142 21.12 -12.00 8.07
C GLU A 142 22.25 -11.75 7.07
N THR A 143 22.09 -12.20 5.83
CA THR A 143 23.15 -12.10 4.81
C THR A 143 22.95 -10.95 3.84
#